data_d0dddcbdbaf3ffd57b2de6e257c393e7
#
_entry.id   d0dddcbdbaf3ffd57b2de6e257c393e7
#
_cell.length_a   1.000
_cell.length_b   1.000
_cell.length_c   1.000
_cell.angle_alpha   90.00
_cell.angle_beta   90.00
_cell.angle_gamma   90.00
#
_symmetry.space_group_name_H-M   'P 1'
#
loop_
_entity.id
_entity.type
_entity.pdbx_description
1 polymer ?
#
loop_
_entity_poly.entity_id
_entity_poly.type
_entity_poly.pdbx_seq_one_letter_code
_entity_poly.pdbx_strand_id
1 'polypeptide(L)'
;ALLKERFKNHKFNKLEIIPKINRGRDVSSMLVAAKDFIMDYDFVCAAHDKKVKHVKPLTVGQGFAYICLENVLGTENYVHNIIDLFEKNPRLGLLTPPPPINGTYFAGAGAGWGPNFEIAYVLAKKLGLHVPMSEEHDPIAPIGSTFWFRPAGMKKMFAADWKYDDFPEEPIRDDGTILHAIERLHGFIEQDAGYYCAWGMTDYSSSVYMTALNYMLKGYVRNSFQNGIRGDYAYMVAM
;
A
#
# COMPACT_ATOMS: atom_id res chain seq x y z
N ALA A 1 11.56 -26.07 9.15
CA ALA A 1 12.97 -26.48 9.04
C ALA A 1 13.71 -25.63 7.98
N LEU A 2 13.26 -25.59 6.73
CA LEU A 2 13.95 -24.92 5.61
C LEU A 2 14.20 -23.42 5.86
N LEU A 3 13.20 -22.68 6.37
CA LEU A 3 13.34 -21.25 6.66
C LEU A 3 14.36 -20.99 7.77
N LYS A 4 14.31 -21.76 8.86
CA LYS A 4 15.30 -21.64 9.95
C LYS A 4 16.72 -21.88 9.45
N GLU A 5 16.90 -22.87 8.57
CA GLU A 5 18.20 -23.15 7.95
C GLU A 5 18.67 -21.99 7.06
N ARG A 6 17.77 -21.41 6.26
CA ARG A 6 18.10 -20.28 5.38
C ARG A 6 18.53 -19.03 6.15
N PHE A 7 17.95 -18.80 7.31
CA PHE A 7 18.22 -17.61 8.13
C PHE A 7 19.28 -17.83 9.22
N LYS A 8 19.84 -19.02 9.38
CA LYS A 8 20.77 -19.32 10.49
C LYS A 8 22.02 -18.45 10.54
N ASN A 9 22.46 -17.93 9.40
CA ASN A 9 23.66 -17.09 9.29
C ASN A 9 23.35 -15.57 9.30
N HIS A 10 22.09 -15.19 9.40
CA HIS A 10 21.69 -13.78 9.48
C HIS A 10 21.61 -13.34 10.95
N LYS A 11 22.04 -12.11 11.21
CA LYS A 11 21.94 -11.51 12.54
C LYS A 11 20.56 -10.86 12.68
N PHE A 12 19.74 -11.40 13.57
CA PHE A 12 18.47 -10.83 13.99
C PHE A 12 18.49 -10.63 15.50
N ASN A 13 17.88 -9.58 15.99
CA ASN A 13 17.61 -9.43 17.43
C ASN A 13 16.57 -10.48 17.87
N LYS A 14 15.55 -10.69 17.03
CA LYS A 14 14.50 -11.68 17.23
C LYS A 14 14.04 -12.22 15.88
N LEU A 15 13.87 -13.52 15.76
CA LEU A 15 13.28 -14.17 14.57
C LEU A 15 12.12 -15.05 15.02
N GLU A 16 10.91 -14.68 14.61
CA GLU A 16 9.72 -15.50 14.79
C GLU A 16 9.29 -16.11 13.45
N ILE A 17 8.94 -17.39 13.46
CA ILE A 17 8.38 -18.10 12.33
C ILE A 17 7.01 -18.63 12.75
N ILE A 18 5.97 -18.00 12.28
CA ILE A 18 4.59 -18.27 12.67
C ILE A 18 3.88 -19.03 11.53
N PRO A 19 3.63 -20.34 11.67
CA PRO A 19 2.81 -21.08 10.72
C PRO A 19 1.37 -20.57 10.75
N LYS A 20 0.76 -20.45 9.58
CA LYS A 20 -0.66 -20.11 9.47
C LYS A 20 -1.38 -20.97 8.43
N ILE A 21 -2.69 -21.03 8.50
CA ILE A 21 -3.50 -21.66 7.47
C ILE A 21 -3.51 -20.81 6.19
N ASN A 22 -3.71 -21.43 5.05
CA ASN A 22 -3.75 -20.73 3.75
C ASN A 22 -5.11 -20.05 3.53
N ARG A 23 -5.39 -19.00 4.32
CA ARG A 23 -6.60 -18.20 4.23
C ARG A 23 -6.30 -16.75 4.55
N GLY A 24 -6.83 -15.82 3.77
CA GLY A 24 -6.64 -14.38 3.98
C GLY A 24 -5.27 -13.83 3.57
N ARG A 25 -4.47 -14.55 2.79
CA ARG A 25 -3.18 -14.13 2.21
C ARG A 25 -2.27 -13.42 3.22
N ASP A 26 -1.63 -12.32 2.81
CA ASP A 26 -0.79 -11.43 3.61
C ASP A 26 -1.56 -10.69 4.71
N VAL A 27 -2.82 -10.31 4.45
CA VAL A 27 -3.68 -9.61 5.41
C VAL A 27 -3.87 -10.43 6.70
N SER A 28 -4.18 -11.72 6.58
CA SER A 28 -4.32 -12.57 7.76
C SER A 28 -2.98 -12.90 8.41
N SER A 29 -1.86 -12.82 7.67
CA SER A 29 -0.52 -12.91 8.25
C SER A 29 -0.28 -11.76 9.24
N MET A 30 -0.70 -10.55 8.89
CA MET A 30 -0.56 -9.36 9.70
C MET A 30 -1.60 -9.32 10.85
N LEU A 31 -2.88 -9.46 10.52
CA LEU A 31 -3.98 -9.20 11.46
C LEU A 31 -4.31 -10.37 12.40
N VAL A 32 -3.89 -11.59 12.04
CA VAL A 32 -4.18 -12.80 12.85
C VAL A 32 -2.88 -13.42 13.36
N ALA A 33 -1.98 -13.80 12.44
CA ALA A 33 -0.83 -14.61 12.82
C ALA A 33 0.24 -13.82 13.59
N ALA A 34 0.53 -12.60 13.16
CA ALA A 34 1.61 -11.79 13.70
C ALA A 34 1.13 -10.62 14.58
N LYS A 35 -0.17 -10.54 14.87
CA LYS A 35 -0.79 -9.42 15.60
C LYS A 35 -0.04 -9.05 16.87
N ASP A 36 0.16 -10.01 17.77
CA ASP A 36 0.78 -9.76 19.07
C ASP A 36 2.25 -9.34 18.91
N PHE A 37 2.96 -9.96 17.96
CA PHE A 37 4.33 -9.61 17.65
C PHE A 37 4.47 -8.20 17.07
N ILE A 38 3.55 -7.77 16.20
CA ILE A 38 3.54 -6.44 15.58
C ILE A 38 3.32 -5.35 16.61
N MET A 39 2.43 -5.57 17.55
CA MET A 39 2.05 -4.55 18.53
C MET A 39 3.15 -4.23 19.56
N ASP A 40 4.23 -5.01 19.61
CA ASP A 40 5.40 -4.78 20.45
C ASP A 40 6.39 -3.76 19.88
N TYR A 41 6.18 -3.28 18.64
CA TYR A 41 7.13 -2.41 17.93
C TYR A 41 6.56 -1.01 17.68
N ASP A 42 7.47 -0.02 17.64
CA ASP A 42 7.12 1.37 17.31
C ASP A 42 6.87 1.55 15.80
N PHE A 43 7.64 0.82 14.97
CA PHE A 43 7.54 0.86 13.51
C PHE A 43 7.60 -0.56 12.95
N VAL A 44 6.82 -0.82 11.92
CA VAL A 44 6.77 -2.11 11.25
C VAL A 44 6.81 -1.93 9.75
N CYS A 45 7.64 -2.72 9.08
CA CYS A 45 7.59 -2.89 7.62
C CYS A 45 6.80 -4.15 7.29
N ALA A 46 5.68 -4.00 6.62
CA ALA A 46 4.95 -5.10 6.01
C ALA A 46 5.48 -5.33 4.59
N ALA A 47 5.94 -6.54 4.31
CA ALA A 47 6.39 -6.95 2.98
C ALA A 47 6.08 -8.44 2.76
N HIS A 48 5.81 -8.80 1.52
CA HIS A 48 5.51 -10.20 1.17
C HIS A 48 6.01 -10.55 -0.25
N ASP A 49 6.03 -11.84 -0.61
CA ASP A 49 6.33 -12.26 -1.97
C ASP A 49 5.18 -11.85 -2.91
N LYS A 50 5.46 -10.94 -3.83
CA LYS A 50 4.47 -10.45 -4.79
C LYS A 50 4.40 -11.36 -6.01
N LYS A 51 3.37 -12.23 -6.09
CA LYS A 51 3.14 -13.12 -7.23
C LYS A 51 2.17 -12.46 -8.20
N VAL A 52 2.69 -11.98 -9.32
CA VAL A 52 1.92 -11.25 -10.35
C VAL A 52 1.83 -12.01 -11.69
N LYS A 53 1.83 -13.35 -11.63
CA LYS A 53 1.85 -14.22 -12.82
C LYS A 53 0.60 -14.11 -13.70
N HIS A 54 -0.51 -13.65 -13.13
CA HIS A 54 -1.78 -13.44 -13.83
C HIS A 54 -1.80 -12.13 -14.64
N VAL A 55 -0.93 -11.17 -14.33
CA VAL A 55 -0.88 -9.87 -15.02
C VAL A 55 -0.20 -10.03 -16.38
N LYS A 56 -0.82 -9.51 -17.43
CA LYS A 56 -0.28 -9.55 -18.81
C LYS A 56 -0.16 -8.12 -19.38
N PRO A 57 0.93 -7.78 -20.06
CA PRO A 57 2.17 -8.57 -20.18
C PRO A 57 2.85 -8.78 -18.82
N LEU A 58 3.61 -9.86 -18.68
CA LEU A 58 4.26 -10.24 -17.40
C LEU A 58 5.15 -9.11 -16.82
N THR A 59 5.77 -8.31 -17.68
CA THR A 59 6.62 -7.18 -17.31
C THR A 59 5.88 -6.13 -16.49
N VAL A 60 4.57 -5.91 -16.70
CA VAL A 60 3.75 -4.99 -15.91
C VAL A 60 3.67 -5.47 -14.46
N GLY A 61 3.38 -6.76 -14.28
CA GLY A 61 3.33 -7.34 -12.94
C GLY A 61 4.70 -7.36 -12.24
N GLN A 62 5.76 -7.69 -12.97
CA GLN A 62 7.13 -7.66 -12.45
C GLN A 62 7.54 -6.24 -12.04
N GLY A 63 7.23 -5.24 -12.87
CA GLY A 63 7.48 -3.83 -12.55
C GLY A 63 6.72 -3.38 -11.30
N PHE A 64 5.47 -3.78 -11.17
CA PHE A 64 4.69 -3.50 -9.95
C PHE A 64 5.30 -4.11 -8.69
N ALA A 65 5.66 -5.41 -8.74
CA ALA A 65 6.32 -6.08 -7.63
C ALA A 65 7.66 -5.41 -7.27
N TYR A 66 8.43 -5.01 -8.28
CA TYR A 66 9.69 -4.29 -8.08
C TYR A 66 9.46 -2.95 -7.37
N ILE A 67 8.54 -2.11 -7.85
CA ILE A 67 8.22 -0.81 -7.24
C ILE A 67 7.78 -0.98 -5.79
N CYS A 68 6.94 -1.97 -5.49
CA CYS A 68 6.50 -2.27 -4.14
C CYS A 68 7.67 -2.54 -3.19
N LEU A 69 8.58 -3.43 -3.57
CA LEU A 69 9.70 -3.85 -2.71
C LEU A 69 10.83 -2.82 -2.68
N GLU A 70 11.15 -2.20 -3.82
CA GLU A 70 12.19 -1.17 -3.92
C GLU A 70 11.90 0.02 -3.00
N ASN A 71 10.64 0.46 -2.94
CA ASN A 71 10.24 1.64 -2.16
C ASN A 71 9.92 1.35 -0.68
N VAL A 72 10.13 0.14 -0.21
CA VAL A 72 10.08 -0.20 1.23
C VAL A 72 11.38 -0.80 1.77
N LEU A 73 12.16 -1.50 0.92
CA LEU A 73 13.35 -2.24 1.33
C LEU A 73 14.59 -1.96 0.45
N GLY A 74 14.53 -1.06 -0.50
CA GLY A 74 15.49 -0.80 -1.57
C GLY A 74 16.97 -1.04 -1.22
N THR A 75 17.49 -0.27 -0.27
CA THR A 75 18.84 -0.44 0.26
C THR A 75 18.85 -0.28 1.78
N GLU A 76 19.93 -0.74 2.44
CA GLU A 76 20.12 -0.55 3.88
C GLU A 76 20.02 0.94 4.26
N ASN A 77 20.70 1.82 3.54
CA ASN A 77 20.65 3.27 3.77
C ASN A 77 19.23 3.82 3.61
N TYR A 78 18.48 3.33 2.62
CA TYR A 78 17.09 3.74 2.43
C TYR A 78 16.19 3.34 3.60
N VAL A 79 16.37 2.12 4.12
CA VAL A 79 15.65 1.64 5.32
C VAL A 79 16.01 2.50 6.53
N HIS A 80 17.29 2.80 6.75
CA HIS A 80 17.70 3.72 7.81
C HIS A 80 17.06 5.10 7.67
N ASN A 81 17.02 5.65 6.46
CA ASN A 81 16.37 6.94 6.20
C ASN A 81 14.86 6.90 6.52
N ILE A 82 14.17 5.78 6.25
CA ILE A 82 12.77 5.62 6.62
C ILE A 82 12.60 5.61 8.14
N ILE A 83 13.43 4.86 8.86
CA ILE A 83 13.39 4.81 10.33
C ILE A 83 13.61 6.21 10.91
N ASP A 84 14.65 6.91 10.47
CA ASP A 84 14.94 8.30 10.80
C ASP A 84 13.76 9.23 10.52
N LEU A 85 13.08 9.02 9.39
CA LEU A 85 11.91 9.81 9.01
C LEU A 85 10.77 9.61 10.02
N PHE A 86 10.49 8.38 10.42
CA PHE A 86 9.48 8.08 11.44
C PHE A 86 9.85 8.66 12.80
N GLU A 87 11.12 8.57 13.22
CA GLU A 87 11.60 9.12 14.48
C GLU A 87 11.47 10.65 14.54
N LYS A 88 11.86 11.33 13.45
CA LYS A 88 11.80 12.80 13.34
C LYS A 88 10.38 13.33 13.13
N ASN A 89 9.44 12.49 12.71
CA ASN A 89 8.06 12.85 12.43
C ASN A 89 7.08 12.00 13.24
N PRO A 90 6.83 12.34 14.52
CA PRO A 90 5.97 11.53 15.40
C PRO A 90 4.54 11.33 14.92
N ARG A 91 4.07 12.19 14.02
CA ARG A 91 2.75 12.09 13.39
C ARG A 91 2.72 11.34 12.06
N LEU A 92 3.85 10.87 11.55
CA LEU A 92 3.87 9.98 10.39
C LEU A 92 3.40 8.60 10.81
N GLY A 93 2.24 8.16 10.35
CA GLY A 93 1.64 6.87 10.68
C GLY A 93 1.92 5.81 9.63
N LEU A 94 1.83 6.17 8.35
CA LEU A 94 1.97 5.25 7.23
C LEU A 94 2.86 5.84 6.14
N LEU A 95 3.83 5.05 5.68
CA LEU A 95 4.65 5.33 4.51
C LEU A 95 4.53 4.18 3.52
N THR A 96 4.04 4.47 2.32
CA THR A 96 3.79 3.47 1.27
C THR A 96 4.40 3.92 -0.06
N PRO A 97 4.76 2.99 -0.96
CA PRO A 97 5.01 3.37 -2.35
C PRO A 97 3.84 4.14 -2.94
N PRO A 98 4.05 5.06 -3.88
CA PRO A 98 2.95 5.66 -4.62
C PRO A 98 2.21 4.58 -5.42
N PRO A 99 0.92 4.80 -5.74
CA PRO A 99 0.18 3.87 -6.59
C PRO A 99 0.85 3.79 -7.97
N PRO A 100 0.74 2.66 -8.67
CA PRO A 100 1.29 2.52 -10.01
C PRO A 100 0.62 3.51 -10.96
N ILE A 101 1.41 4.22 -11.77
CA ILE A 101 0.94 5.20 -12.75
C ILE A 101 0.43 4.56 -14.06
N ASN A 102 0.08 3.31 -14.03
CA ASN A 102 -0.44 2.55 -15.16
C ASN A 102 -1.64 1.70 -14.76
N GLY A 103 -2.41 1.27 -15.75
CA GLY A 103 -3.56 0.41 -15.55
C GLY A 103 -4.75 1.12 -14.90
N THR A 104 -5.62 0.33 -14.30
CA THR A 104 -6.91 0.78 -13.76
C THR A 104 -6.81 1.75 -12.59
N TYR A 105 -5.76 1.64 -11.79
CA TYR A 105 -5.55 2.52 -10.61
C TYR A 105 -5.17 3.96 -10.97
N PHE A 106 -4.86 4.23 -12.22
CA PHE A 106 -4.47 5.56 -12.72
C PHE A 106 -5.42 6.05 -13.83
N ALA A 107 -6.58 5.44 -13.96
CA ALA A 107 -7.54 5.76 -15.05
C ALA A 107 -8.32 7.07 -14.81
N GLY A 108 -8.42 7.53 -13.58
CA GLY A 108 -9.15 8.76 -13.21
C GLY A 108 -9.24 8.93 -11.70
N ALA A 109 -9.80 10.03 -11.24
CA ALA A 109 -10.06 10.28 -9.82
C ALA A 109 -10.97 9.18 -9.26
N GLY A 110 -10.66 8.68 -8.07
CA GLY A 110 -11.37 7.57 -7.43
C GLY A 110 -11.01 6.17 -7.97
N ALA A 111 -10.23 6.08 -9.05
CA ALA A 111 -9.88 4.78 -9.65
C ALA A 111 -9.08 3.86 -8.71
N GLY A 112 -8.38 4.43 -7.72
CA GLY A 112 -7.65 3.69 -6.68
C GLY A 112 -8.55 2.82 -5.79
N TRP A 113 -9.85 3.11 -5.71
CA TRP A 113 -10.80 2.25 -5.00
C TRP A 113 -11.05 0.93 -5.73
N GLY A 114 -11.09 0.93 -7.07
CA GLY A 114 -11.60 -0.22 -7.81
C GLY A 114 -13.03 -0.58 -7.33
N PRO A 115 -13.39 -1.86 -7.21
CA PRO A 115 -14.71 -2.30 -6.72
C PRO A 115 -14.79 -2.35 -5.19
N ASN A 116 -13.94 -1.65 -4.44
CA ASN A 116 -13.77 -1.86 -3.00
C ASN A 116 -14.40 -0.79 -2.12
N PHE A 117 -14.90 0.34 -2.68
CA PHE A 117 -15.39 1.47 -1.88
C PHE A 117 -16.49 1.07 -0.91
N GLU A 118 -17.54 0.42 -1.39
CA GLU A 118 -18.69 0.03 -0.56
C GLU A 118 -18.27 -0.91 0.59
N ILE A 119 -17.44 -1.92 0.29
CA ILE A 119 -16.94 -2.86 1.31
C ILE A 119 -16.09 -2.11 2.34
N ALA A 120 -15.22 -1.22 1.88
CA ALA A 120 -14.35 -0.41 2.74
C ALA A 120 -15.18 0.55 3.60
N TYR A 121 -16.21 1.19 3.04
CA TYR A 121 -17.09 2.10 3.77
C TYR A 121 -17.85 1.39 4.90
N VAL A 122 -18.42 0.22 4.61
CA VAL A 122 -19.11 -0.59 5.62
C VAL A 122 -18.13 -1.03 6.71
N LEU A 123 -16.92 -1.47 6.34
CA LEU A 123 -15.88 -1.86 7.29
C LEU A 123 -15.41 -0.67 8.14
N ALA A 124 -15.22 0.51 7.53
CA ALA A 124 -14.86 1.73 8.25
C ALA A 124 -15.87 2.08 9.34
N LYS A 125 -17.16 1.99 9.03
CA LYS A 125 -18.26 2.17 10.02
C LYS A 125 -18.18 1.14 11.13
N LYS A 126 -17.95 -0.13 10.80
CA LYS A 126 -17.81 -1.21 11.79
C LYS A 126 -16.61 -0.97 12.72
N LEU A 127 -15.51 -0.43 12.19
CA LEU A 127 -14.32 -0.07 12.96
C LEU A 127 -14.47 1.25 13.73
N GLY A 128 -15.58 1.98 13.55
CA GLY A 128 -15.80 3.27 14.19
C GLY A 128 -14.84 4.37 13.71
N LEU A 129 -14.52 4.40 12.41
CA LEU A 129 -13.73 5.46 11.81
C LEU A 129 -14.58 6.72 11.58
N HIS A 130 -14.00 7.89 11.85
CA HIS A 130 -14.66 9.20 11.70
C HIS A 130 -14.09 10.02 10.55
N VAL A 131 -12.99 9.58 9.93
CA VAL A 131 -12.40 10.25 8.77
C VAL A 131 -13.37 10.21 7.60
N PRO A 132 -13.64 11.35 6.94
CA PRO A 132 -14.49 11.38 5.75
C PRO A 132 -13.93 10.50 4.63
N MET A 133 -14.79 9.76 3.98
CA MET A 133 -14.45 8.92 2.83
C MET A 133 -15.31 9.34 1.65
N SER A 134 -14.73 9.40 0.46
CA SER A 134 -15.43 9.69 -0.79
C SER A 134 -14.96 8.73 -1.87
N GLU A 135 -15.89 8.23 -2.67
CA GLU A 135 -15.59 7.40 -3.84
C GLU A 135 -14.91 8.20 -4.96
N GLU A 136 -15.14 9.51 -4.98
CA GLU A 136 -14.59 10.43 -6.00
C GLU A 136 -13.08 10.73 -5.77
N HIS A 137 -12.54 10.42 -4.60
CA HIS A 137 -11.14 10.67 -4.25
C HIS A 137 -10.40 9.37 -4.01
N ASP A 138 -9.20 9.27 -4.57
CA ASP A 138 -8.36 8.09 -4.37
C ASP A 138 -7.98 7.90 -2.89
N PRO A 139 -8.01 6.65 -2.38
CA PRO A 139 -7.50 6.37 -1.04
C PRO A 139 -5.98 6.49 -1.01
N ILE A 140 -5.43 7.05 0.06
CA ILE A 140 -4.01 6.90 0.37
C ILE A 140 -3.82 5.50 0.96
N ALA A 141 -3.56 4.54 0.10
CA ALA A 141 -3.53 3.14 0.45
C ALA A 141 -2.25 2.46 -0.01
N PRO A 142 -1.74 1.48 0.75
CA PRO A 142 -0.57 0.70 0.36
C PRO A 142 -0.95 -0.35 -0.70
N ILE A 143 -1.24 0.12 -1.92
CA ILE A 143 -1.62 -0.75 -3.04
C ILE A 143 -0.53 -1.80 -3.27
N GLY A 144 -0.87 -3.05 -3.05
CA GLY A 144 0.08 -4.16 -3.08
C GLY A 144 0.59 -4.60 -1.72
N SER A 145 0.06 -4.04 -0.64
CA SER A 145 0.29 -4.46 0.75
C SER A 145 1.77 -4.50 1.17
N THR A 146 2.57 -3.54 0.66
CA THR A 146 3.95 -3.33 1.09
C THR A 146 4.12 -1.89 1.59
N PHE A 147 4.42 -1.73 2.88
CA PHE A 147 4.41 -0.41 3.51
C PHE A 147 5.09 -0.42 4.88
N TRP A 148 5.45 0.76 5.36
CA TRP A 148 5.85 1.01 6.75
C TRP A 148 4.72 1.68 7.50
N PHE A 149 4.52 1.31 8.76
CA PHE A 149 3.46 1.89 9.58
C PHE A 149 3.78 1.92 11.07
N ARG A 150 3.03 2.76 11.81
CA ARG A 150 2.99 2.75 13.27
C ARG A 150 1.88 1.84 13.77
N PRO A 151 2.16 0.74 14.47
CA PRO A 151 1.12 -0.08 15.08
C PRO A 151 0.18 0.70 16.00
N ALA A 152 0.68 1.75 16.65
CA ALA A 152 -0.13 2.63 17.48
C ALA A 152 -1.29 3.31 16.74
N GLY A 153 -1.11 3.65 15.45
CA GLY A 153 -2.16 4.21 14.61
C GLY A 153 -3.16 3.16 14.13
N MET A 154 -2.73 1.92 13.98
CA MET A 154 -3.54 0.80 13.50
C MET A 154 -4.36 0.09 14.58
N LYS A 155 -4.42 0.63 15.81
CA LYS A 155 -5.09 -0.01 16.97
C LYS A 155 -6.52 -0.44 16.68
N LYS A 156 -7.33 0.36 15.99
CA LYS A 156 -8.72 0.00 15.67
C LYS A 156 -8.80 -1.23 14.77
N MET A 157 -7.89 -1.36 13.81
CA MET A 157 -7.82 -2.54 12.93
C MET A 157 -7.45 -3.79 13.72
N PHE A 158 -6.43 -3.72 14.55
CA PHE A 158 -5.98 -4.85 15.37
C PHE A 158 -6.97 -5.21 16.49
N ALA A 159 -7.68 -4.23 17.05
CA ALA A 159 -8.70 -4.47 18.08
C ALA A 159 -9.96 -5.18 17.57
N ALA A 160 -10.18 -5.22 16.27
CA ALA A 160 -11.33 -5.92 15.67
C ALA A 160 -11.28 -7.45 15.83
N ASP A 161 -10.23 -8.01 16.43
CA ASP A 161 -10.04 -9.41 16.78
C ASP A 161 -10.32 -10.39 15.62
N TRP A 162 -9.68 -10.10 14.49
CA TRP A 162 -9.79 -10.88 13.26
C TRP A 162 -9.49 -12.36 13.47
N LYS A 163 -10.31 -13.21 12.83
CA LYS A 163 -10.10 -14.65 12.74
C LYS A 163 -9.90 -15.06 11.28
N TYR A 164 -9.30 -16.21 11.07
CA TYR A 164 -9.14 -16.72 9.69
C TYR A 164 -10.47 -16.84 8.96
N ASP A 165 -11.56 -17.15 9.69
CA ASP A 165 -12.89 -17.32 9.12
C ASP A 165 -13.55 -16.00 8.66
N ASP A 166 -13.02 -14.85 9.05
CA ASP A 166 -13.45 -13.54 8.54
C ASP A 166 -12.99 -13.31 7.10
N PHE A 167 -12.06 -14.13 6.60
CA PHE A 167 -11.51 -14.01 5.25
C PHE A 167 -12.08 -15.09 4.32
N PRO A 168 -12.25 -14.79 3.02
CA PRO A 168 -12.70 -15.78 2.04
C PRO A 168 -11.70 -16.94 1.91
N GLU A 169 -12.20 -18.09 1.48
CA GLU A 169 -11.37 -19.25 1.15
C GLU A 169 -10.68 -19.07 -0.21
N GLU A 170 -9.53 -19.73 -0.38
CA GLU A 170 -8.85 -19.77 -1.67
C GLU A 170 -9.58 -20.71 -2.67
N PRO A 171 -9.67 -20.37 -3.94
CA PRO A 171 -9.04 -19.22 -4.60
C PRO A 171 -9.83 -17.92 -4.39
N ILE A 172 -9.13 -16.85 -3.97
CA ILE A 172 -9.73 -15.54 -3.76
C ILE A 172 -9.70 -14.74 -5.07
N ARG A 173 -10.73 -13.94 -5.33
CA ARG A 173 -10.77 -13.01 -6.48
C ARG A 173 -9.56 -12.08 -6.47
N ASP A 174 -9.21 -11.60 -7.66
CA ASP A 174 -8.08 -10.66 -7.83
C ASP A 174 -8.36 -9.28 -7.26
N ASP A 175 -9.63 -8.89 -7.12
CA ASP A 175 -10.09 -7.64 -6.49
C ASP A 175 -11.52 -7.78 -5.94
N GLY A 176 -12.04 -6.73 -5.26
CA GLY A 176 -13.43 -6.68 -4.76
C GLY A 176 -13.68 -7.59 -3.56
N THR A 177 -12.73 -7.76 -2.66
CA THR A 177 -12.89 -8.57 -1.44
C THR A 177 -12.57 -7.78 -0.18
N ILE A 178 -12.91 -8.36 0.98
CA ILE A 178 -12.56 -7.76 2.29
C ILE A 178 -11.05 -7.50 2.44
N LEU A 179 -10.19 -8.30 1.80
CA LEU A 179 -8.73 -8.11 1.83
C LEU A 179 -8.34 -6.80 1.17
N HIS A 180 -8.92 -6.53 -0.01
CA HIS A 180 -8.66 -5.31 -0.77
C HIS A 180 -9.29 -4.07 -0.09
N ALA A 181 -10.45 -4.23 0.55
CA ALA A 181 -11.06 -3.18 1.36
C ALA A 181 -10.18 -2.82 2.58
N ILE A 182 -9.60 -3.80 3.25
CA ILE A 182 -8.64 -3.60 4.35
C ILE A 182 -7.41 -2.85 3.83
N GLU A 183 -6.86 -3.25 2.69
CA GLU A 183 -5.73 -2.55 2.05
C GLU A 183 -6.05 -1.06 1.82
N ARG A 184 -7.26 -0.72 1.33
CA ARG A 184 -7.70 0.67 1.10
C ARG A 184 -7.89 1.45 2.39
N LEU A 185 -8.18 0.79 3.50
CA LEU A 185 -8.47 1.45 4.77
C LEU A 185 -7.26 1.79 5.62
N HIS A 186 -6.07 1.23 5.35
CA HIS A 186 -4.89 1.47 6.18
C HIS A 186 -4.62 2.96 6.42
N GLY A 187 -4.67 3.79 5.36
CA GLY A 187 -4.47 5.22 5.48
C GLY A 187 -5.54 5.93 6.32
N PHE A 188 -6.80 5.55 6.15
CA PHE A 188 -7.91 6.14 6.92
C PHE A 188 -7.84 5.80 8.40
N ILE A 189 -7.38 4.60 8.74
CA ILE A 189 -7.21 4.16 10.13
C ILE A 189 -6.11 4.96 10.82
N GLU A 190 -4.97 5.16 10.15
CA GLU A 190 -3.89 6.01 10.65
C GLU A 190 -4.36 7.46 10.80
N GLN A 191 -5.10 8.00 9.85
CA GLN A 191 -5.65 9.36 9.91
C GLN A 191 -6.67 9.50 11.06
N ASP A 192 -7.52 8.52 11.27
CA ASP A 192 -8.49 8.51 12.37
C ASP A 192 -7.80 8.50 13.76
N ALA A 193 -6.63 7.93 13.84
CA ALA A 193 -5.78 7.95 15.03
C ALA A 193 -4.94 9.24 15.17
N GLY A 194 -5.07 10.21 14.26
CA GLY A 194 -4.38 11.50 14.27
C GLY A 194 -3.02 11.52 13.59
N TYR A 195 -2.65 10.45 12.88
CA TYR A 195 -1.43 10.40 12.08
C TYR A 195 -1.70 10.87 10.64
N TYR A 196 -0.64 11.19 9.91
CA TYR A 196 -0.71 11.41 8.47
C TYR A 196 -0.03 10.27 7.70
N CYS A 197 -0.39 10.13 6.44
CA CYS A 197 0.17 9.15 5.52
C CYS A 197 1.00 9.85 4.44
N ALA A 198 2.04 9.18 3.96
CA ALA A 198 2.91 9.72 2.93
C ALA A 198 3.32 8.65 1.92
N TRP A 199 3.73 9.09 0.75
CA TRP A 199 4.42 8.26 -0.23
C TRP A 199 5.92 8.37 -0.06
N GLY A 200 6.61 7.23 -0.13
CA GLY A 200 8.06 7.13 -0.13
C GLY A 200 8.59 6.48 -1.39
N MET A 201 9.68 7.02 -1.92
CA MET A 201 10.37 6.46 -3.07
C MET A 201 11.88 6.53 -2.89
N THR A 202 12.60 5.54 -3.43
CA THR A 202 14.04 5.68 -3.63
C THR A 202 14.33 6.72 -4.72
N ASP A 203 15.54 7.28 -4.75
CA ASP A 203 15.96 8.23 -5.79
C ASP A 203 15.76 7.64 -7.19
N TYR A 204 16.09 6.36 -7.36
CA TYR A 204 15.91 5.66 -8.62
C TYR A 204 14.43 5.59 -9.01
N SER A 205 13.57 5.07 -8.13
CA SER A 205 12.12 4.99 -8.39
C SER A 205 11.50 6.36 -8.64
N SER A 206 11.92 7.39 -7.90
CA SER A 206 11.46 8.77 -8.09
C SER A 206 11.82 9.30 -9.47
N SER A 207 13.05 9.08 -9.93
CA SER A 207 13.49 9.51 -11.26
C SER A 207 12.69 8.86 -12.38
N VAL A 208 12.42 7.55 -12.27
CA VAL A 208 11.61 6.81 -13.23
C VAL A 208 10.16 7.29 -13.21
N TYR A 209 9.59 7.44 -12.02
CA TYR A 209 8.21 7.89 -11.81
C TYR A 209 7.98 9.28 -12.41
N MET A 210 8.85 10.25 -12.08
CA MET A 210 8.77 11.61 -12.59
C MET A 210 8.99 11.68 -14.12
N THR A 211 9.89 10.87 -14.64
CA THR A 211 10.12 10.78 -16.11
C THR A 211 8.86 10.25 -16.81
N ALA A 212 8.24 9.19 -16.28
CA ALA A 212 7.01 8.63 -16.82
C ALA A 212 5.84 9.62 -16.77
N LEU A 213 5.65 10.32 -15.64
CA LEU A 213 4.62 11.36 -15.52
C LEU A 213 4.83 12.49 -16.52
N ASN A 214 6.08 12.97 -16.68
CA ASN A 214 6.39 14.00 -17.65
C ASN A 214 6.09 13.56 -19.09
N TYR A 215 6.42 12.31 -19.43
CA TYR A 215 6.08 11.74 -20.74
C TYR A 215 4.57 11.65 -20.97
N MET A 216 3.82 11.17 -19.97
CA MET A 216 2.36 11.10 -20.04
C MET A 216 1.71 12.47 -20.18
N LEU A 217 2.18 13.46 -19.38
CA LEU A 217 1.70 14.83 -19.44
C LEU A 217 1.96 15.46 -20.83
N LYS A 218 3.16 15.28 -21.41
CA LYS A 218 3.47 15.73 -22.76
C LYS A 218 2.56 15.07 -23.81
N GLY A 219 2.25 13.78 -23.63
CA GLY A 219 1.30 13.07 -24.49
C GLY A 219 -0.11 13.65 -24.39
N TYR A 220 -0.60 13.91 -23.18
CA TYR A 220 -1.88 14.55 -22.94
C TYR A 220 -1.96 15.94 -23.57
N VAL A 221 -0.99 16.82 -23.32
CA VAL A 221 -0.91 18.16 -23.90
C VAL A 221 -0.93 18.11 -25.43
N ARG A 222 -0.12 17.23 -26.02
CA ARG A 222 -0.10 17.04 -27.49
C ARG A 222 -1.48 16.65 -28.04
N ASN A 223 -2.14 15.69 -27.41
CA ASN A 223 -3.47 15.22 -27.84
C ASN A 223 -4.53 16.32 -27.66
N SER A 224 -4.46 17.10 -26.57
CA SER A 224 -5.36 18.22 -26.32
C SER A 224 -5.23 19.30 -27.40
N PHE A 225 -4.00 19.65 -27.79
CA PHE A 225 -3.78 20.58 -28.91
C PHE A 225 -4.31 20.05 -30.24
N GLN A 226 -4.08 18.78 -30.55
CA GLN A 226 -4.55 18.18 -31.79
C GLN A 226 -6.07 18.12 -31.89
N ASN A 227 -6.75 17.95 -30.75
CA ASN A 227 -8.21 17.88 -30.65
C ASN A 227 -8.89 19.25 -30.37
N GLY A 228 -8.12 20.36 -30.39
CA GLY A 228 -8.67 21.71 -30.21
C GLY A 228 -9.03 22.09 -28.77
N ILE A 229 -8.67 21.27 -27.77
CA ILE A 229 -8.94 21.52 -26.33
C ILE A 229 -7.83 22.44 -25.78
N ARG A 230 -7.84 23.72 -26.19
CA ARG A 230 -6.82 24.69 -25.74
C ARG A 230 -7.03 25.20 -24.31
N GLY A 231 -8.26 25.12 -23.78
CA GLY A 231 -8.59 25.60 -22.45
C GLY A 231 -7.90 24.81 -21.33
N ASP A 232 -7.82 23.50 -21.44
CA ASP A 232 -7.21 22.62 -20.45
C ASP A 232 -5.70 22.85 -20.31
N TYR A 233 -5.02 23.17 -21.42
CA TYR A 233 -3.61 23.50 -21.39
C TYR A 233 -3.34 24.81 -20.64
N ALA A 234 -4.11 25.84 -20.89
CA ALA A 234 -3.98 27.14 -20.23
C ALA A 234 -4.19 27.00 -18.71
N TYR A 235 -5.14 26.16 -18.29
CA TYR A 235 -5.39 25.88 -16.88
C TYR A 235 -4.22 25.16 -16.20
N MET A 236 -3.66 24.14 -16.85
CA MET A 236 -2.51 23.39 -16.29
C MET A 236 -1.23 24.22 -16.20
N VAL A 237 -1.03 25.20 -17.07
CA VAL A 237 0.15 26.08 -17.03
C VAL A 237 0.00 27.23 -16.02
N ALA A 238 -1.23 27.57 -15.66
CA ALA A 238 -1.52 28.64 -14.68
C ALA A 238 -1.51 28.17 -13.22
N MET A 239 -1.39 26.84 -12.95
CA MET A 239 -1.23 26.26 -11.62
C MET A 239 0.24 26.12 -11.25
#